data_7380d91d989f1ac7c63cf5d210ac0e67
#
_entry.id   7380d91d989f1ac7c63cf5d210ac0e67
#
_cell.length_a   1.000
_cell.length_b   1.000
_cell.length_c   1.000
_cell.angle_alpha   90.00
_cell.angle_beta   90.00
_cell.angle_gamma   90.00
#
_symmetry.space_group_name_H-M   'P 1'
#
loop_
_entity.id
_entity.type
_entity.pdbx_description
1 polymer ?
#
loop_
_entity_poly.entity_id
_entity_poly.type
_entity_poly.pdbx_seq_one_letter_code
_entity_poly.pdbx_strand_id
1 'polypeptide(L)'
;MTARTTHQEGGLTPRPAAASPWKVVLTQTAFEVNSALRNGEQLLLTIVIPVVVLFAMSRVPSSFVGYSPVIDAITPGVFALAIISTAFTGLAIATGFERRYGVLRFLGSTPLGREGFLAAKTISVVVIELIQFVWLGVGAAMLGWDPQGSWGYAVIVILLGTATFASLGLLLAGTLRAEGTLAIAILIYLGLLSLGGIVIPSDRFPQGISHVISLLPSSALADGLRSAFIHGVFPAVDVVTLLIWCALGIFGVRRWFRWS
;
A
#
# COMPACT_ATOMS: atom_id res chain seq x y z
N MET A 1 -56.23 -16.10 -47.29
CA MET A 1 -55.20 -16.88 -46.58
C MET A 1 -54.07 -15.95 -46.25
N THR A 2 -54.15 -15.25 -45.08
CA THR A 2 -53.25 -14.20 -44.64
C THR A 2 -52.36 -14.79 -43.56
N ALA A 3 -51.09 -15.04 -43.92
CA ALA A 3 -50.08 -15.53 -42.99
C ALA A 3 -49.68 -14.38 -42.00
N ARG A 4 -50.05 -14.55 -40.74
CA ARG A 4 -49.53 -13.74 -39.64
C ARG A 4 -48.08 -14.14 -39.36
N THR A 5 -47.13 -13.33 -39.77
CA THR A 5 -45.76 -13.39 -39.31
C THR A 5 -45.72 -12.88 -37.86
N THR A 6 -45.66 -13.80 -36.92
CA THR A 6 -45.32 -13.49 -35.52
C THR A 6 -43.83 -13.11 -35.46
N HIS A 7 -43.54 -11.79 -35.47
CA HIS A 7 -42.25 -11.32 -35.04
C HIS A 7 -42.07 -11.69 -33.57
N GLN A 8 -41.24 -12.69 -33.29
CA GLN A 8 -40.67 -12.87 -31.97
C GLN A 8 -39.76 -11.68 -31.72
N GLU A 9 -40.29 -10.69 -30.99
CA GLU A 9 -39.45 -9.65 -30.34
C GLU A 9 -38.61 -10.33 -29.25
N GLY A 10 -37.49 -10.95 -29.68
CA GLY A 10 -36.49 -11.50 -28.78
C GLY A 10 -35.82 -10.37 -27.99
N GLY A 11 -36.28 -10.16 -26.81
CA GLY A 11 -35.53 -9.91 -25.61
C GLY A 11 -34.41 -8.88 -25.58
N LEU A 12 -34.55 -7.73 -26.23
CA LEU A 12 -33.67 -6.55 -25.98
C LEU A 12 -34.29 -5.52 -25.03
N THR A 13 -35.29 -5.93 -24.24
CA THR A 13 -35.75 -5.07 -23.15
C THR A 13 -34.64 -4.98 -22.09
N PRO A 14 -34.04 -3.80 -21.89
CA PRO A 14 -33.11 -3.62 -20.80
C PRO A 14 -33.81 -4.00 -19.51
N ARG A 15 -33.29 -4.95 -18.76
CA ARG A 15 -33.76 -5.21 -17.41
C ARG A 15 -33.13 -4.12 -16.52
N PRO A 16 -33.88 -3.10 -16.05
CA PRO A 16 -33.37 -2.05 -15.19
C PRO A 16 -33.21 -2.61 -13.77
N ALA A 17 -32.19 -3.45 -13.57
CA ALA A 17 -31.76 -3.84 -12.24
C ALA A 17 -30.44 -3.13 -11.98
N ALA A 18 -30.42 -2.19 -11.02
CA ALA A 18 -29.19 -1.61 -10.53
C ALA A 18 -28.28 -2.75 -10.02
N ALA A 19 -27.03 -2.79 -10.48
CA ALA A 19 -26.06 -3.75 -9.96
C ALA A 19 -25.93 -3.56 -8.45
N SER A 20 -25.76 -4.65 -7.67
CA SER A 20 -25.57 -4.51 -6.22
C SER A 20 -24.34 -3.64 -5.95
N PRO A 21 -24.36 -2.77 -4.93
CA PRO A 21 -23.26 -1.86 -4.62
C PRO A 21 -21.92 -2.59 -4.51
N TRP A 22 -21.93 -3.78 -3.90
CA TRP A 22 -20.72 -4.60 -3.74
C TRP A 22 -20.15 -5.09 -5.08
N LYS A 23 -21.00 -5.44 -6.01
CA LYS A 23 -20.56 -5.86 -7.36
C LYS A 23 -19.89 -4.70 -8.11
N VAL A 24 -20.41 -3.49 -7.94
CA VAL A 24 -19.82 -2.27 -8.53
C VAL A 24 -18.44 -2.00 -7.92
N VAL A 25 -18.30 -2.10 -6.60
CA VAL A 25 -17.02 -1.94 -5.89
C VAL A 25 -16.00 -2.97 -6.36
N LEU A 26 -16.37 -4.27 -6.44
CA LEU A 26 -15.46 -5.32 -6.89
C LEU A 26 -15.02 -5.14 -8.35
N THR A 27 -15.91 -4.69 -9.23
CA THR A 27 -15.57 -4.40 -10.63
C THR A 27 -14.57 -3.25 -10.71
N GLN A 28 -14.78 -2.18 -9.92
CA GLN A 28 -13.84 -1.07 -9.82
C GLN A 28 -12.50 -1.52 -9.24
N THR A 29 -12.51 -2.36 -8.18
CA THR A 29 -11.29 -2.94 -7.62
C THR A 29 -10.49 -3.71 -8.67
N ALA A 30 -11.15 -4.57 -9.45
CA ALA A 30 -10.48 -5.33 -10.52
C ALA A 30 -9.89 -4.41 -11.59
N PHE A 31 -10.59 -3.33 -11.94
CA PHE A 31 -10.07 -2.31 -12.86
C PHE A 31 -8.82 -1.63 -12.29
N GLU A 32 -8.83 -1.20 -11.02
CA GLU A 32 -7.70 -0.57 -10.34
C GLU A 32 -6.47 -1.48 -10.30
N VAL A 33 -6.67 -2.74 -9.88
CA VAL A 33 -5.58 -3.75 -9.83
C VAL A 33 -5.00 -3.98 -11.22
N ASN A 34 -5.84 -4.17 -12.23
CA ASN A 34 -5.36 -4.38 -13.59
C ASN A 34 -4.64 -3.15 -14.15
N SER A 35 -5.13 -1.96 -13.86
CA SER A 35 -4.48 -0.70 -14.25
C SER A 35 -3.10 -0.57 -13.61
N ALA A 36 -2.98 -0.85 -12.31
CA ALA A 36 -1.72 -0.81 -11.58
C ALA A 36 -0.72 -1.85 -12.12
N LEU A 37 -1.15 -3.08 -12.37
CA LEU A 37 -0.30 -4.16 -12.90
C LEU A 37 0.09 -3.97 -14.37
N ARG A 38 -0.55 -3.07 -15.09
CA ARG A 38 -0.19 -2.70 -16.49
C ARG A 38 0.63 -1.42 -16.58
N ASN A 39 0.82 -0.71 -15.48
CA ASN A 39 1.61 0.51 -15.43
C ASN A 39 3.07 0.16 -15.08
N GLY A 40 3.97 0.25 -16.08
CA GLY A 40 5.38 -0.12 -15.91
C GLY A 40 6.12 0.73 -14.88
N GLU A 41 5.81 2.03 -14.77
CA GLU A 41 6.40 2.91 -13.75
C GLU A 41 5.99 2.47 -12.35
N GLN A 42 4.71 2.16 -12.16
CA GLN A 42 4.20 1.68 -10.88
C GLN A 42 4.79 0.30 -10.53
N LEU A 43 4.89 -0.63 -11.50
CA LEU A 43 5.51 -1.94 -11.29
C LEU A 43 6.97 -1.82 -10.87
N LEU A 44 7.72 -0.88 -11.44
CA LEU A 44 9.11 -0.64 -11.06
C LEU A 44 9.22 -0.26 -9.58
N LEU A 45 8.40 0.67 -9.12
CA LEU A 45 8.42 1.13 -7.73
C LEU A 45 7.89 0.07 -6.75
N THR A 46 6.83 -0.64 -7.15
CA THR A 46 6.11 -1.53 -6.23
C THR A 46 6.67 -2.95 -6.19
N ILE A 47 7.27 -3.45 -7.26
CA ILE A 47 7.79 -4.82 -7.34
C ILE A 47 9.31 -4.84 -7.50
N VAL A 48 9.84 -4.13 -8.51
CA VAL A 48 11.25 -4.25 -8.86
C VAL A 48 12.15 -3.72 -7.75
N ILE A 49 11.86 -2.53 -7.20
CA ILE A 49 12.69 -1.94 -6.14
C ILE A 49 12.70 -2.81 -4.89
N PRO A 50 11.56 -3.25 -4.29
CA PRO A 50 11.58 -4.14 -3.14
C PRO A 50 12.34 -5.45 -3.38
N VAL A 51 12.19 -6.06 -4.56
CA VAL A 51 12.93 -7.27 -4.92
C VAL A 51 14.44 -7.00 -4.99
N VAL A 52 14.86 -5.94 -5.66
CA VAL A 52 16.28 -5.55 -5.74
C VAL A 52 16.84 -5.27 -4.35
N VAL A 53 16.09 -4.56 -3.50
CA VAL A 53 16.50 -4.30 -2.12
C VAL A 53 16.65 -5.59 -1.33
N LEU A 54 15.70 -6.55 -1.45
CA LEU A 54 15.77 -7.84 -0.79
C LEU A 54 17.07 -8.57 -1.15
N PHE A 55 17.35 -8.73 -2.45
CA PHE A 55 18.54 -9.46 -2.91
C PHE A 55 19.84 -8.71 -2.66
N ALA A 56 19.87 -7.39 -2.80
CA ALA A 56 21.07 -6.59 -2.54
C ALA A 56 21.42 -6.59 -1.04
N MET A 57 20.43 -6.37 -0.19
CA MET A 57 20.65 -6.27 1.25
C MET A 57 20.89 -7.63 1.92
N SER A 58 20.41 -8.73 1.35
CA SER A 58 20.73 -10.08 1.85
C SER A 58 22.24 -10.43 1.79
N ARG A 59 23.01 -9.68 0.98
CA ARG A 59 24.47 -9.86 0.83
C ARG A 59 25.31 -8.97 1.76
N VAL A 60 24.66 -8.07 2.53
CA VAL A 60 25.35 -7.15 3.44
C VAL A 60 25.87 -7.94 4.67
N PRO A 61 27.08 -7.62 5.19
CA PRO A 61 27.60 -8.27 6.38
C PRO A 61 26.67 -8.10 7.60
N SER A 62 26.54 -9.16 8.40
CA SER A 62 25.71 -9.18 9.62
C SER A 62 26.10 -8.09 10.63
N SER A 63 27.37 -7.69 10.65
CA SER A 63 27.86 -6.59 11.49
C SER A 63 27.18 -5.25 11.20
N PHE A 64 26.69 -5.05 9.98
CA PHE A 64 26.03 -3.82 9.56
C PHE A 64 24.56 -3.76 10.00
N VAL A 65 23.85 -4.90 9.90
CA VAL A 65 22.42 -5.00 10.24
C VAL A 65 22.21 -5.42 11.70
N GLY A 66 23.16 -6.20 12.25
CA GLY A 66 23.12 -6.66 13.63
C GLY A 66 22.32 -7.92 13.89
N TYR A 67 21.89 -8.60 12.84
CA TYR A 67 21.15 -9.86 12.89
C TYR A 67 21.90 -10.95 12.12
N SER A 68 21.78 -12.19 12.60
CA SER A 68 22.30 -13.35 11.91
C SER A 68 21.29 -14.51 12.03
N PRO A 69 20.73 -14.96 10.91
CA PRO A 69 21.01 -14.53 9.52
C PRO A 69 20.43 -13.14 9.21
N VAL A 70 21.11 -12.41 8.32
CA VAL A 70 20.74 -11.03 7.90
C VAL A 70 19.34 -10.96 7.28
N ILE A 71 18.94 -12.03 6.59
CA ILE A 71 17.65 -12.11 5.89
C ILE A 71 16.46 -11.96 6.84
N ASP A 72 16.60 -12.37 8.10
CA ASP A 72 15.50 -12.26 9.09
C ASP A 72 15.16 -10.81 9.44
N ALA A 73 16.15 -9.92 9.44
CA ALA A 73 15.91 -8.49 9.67
C ALA A 73 15.52 -7.73 8.39
N ILE A 74 16.06 -8.16 7.24
CA ILE A 74 15.82 -7.49 5.96
C ILE A 74 14.42 -7.76 5.43
N THR A 75 13.93 -9.01 5.51
CA THR A 75 12.61 -9.37 4.95
C THR A 75 11.47 -8.56 5.54
N PRO A 76 11.32 -8.39 6.87
CA PRO A 76 10.31 -7.50 7.44
C PRO A 76 10.42 -6.05 6.97
N GLY A 77 11.65 -5.53 6.85
CA GLY A 77 11.91 -4.20 6.31
C GLY A 77 11.47 -4.06 4.85
N VAL A 78 11.71 -5.08 4.03
CA VAL A 78 11.28 -5.08 2.62
C VAL A 78 9.76 -5.21 2.50
N PHE A 79 9.09 -5.94 3.40
CA PHE A 79 7.62 -5.92 3.47
C PHE A 79 7.09 -4.53 3.82
N ALA A 80 7.74 -3.84 4.78
CA ALA A 80 7.40 -2.44 5.07
C ALA A 80 7.59 -1.53 3.84
N LEU A 81 8.69 -1.72 3.09
CA LEU A 81 8.94 -1.00 1.84
C LEU A 81 7.87 -1.25 0.78
N ALA A 82 7.40 -2.49 0.64
CA ALA A 82 6.33 -2.87 -0.28
C ALA A 82 5.01 -2.15 0.08
N ILE A 83 4.65 -2.09 1.36
CA ILE A 83 3.49 -1.35 1.84
C ILE A 83 3.64 0.14 1.50
N ILE A 84 4.78 0.76 1.82
CA ILE A 84 5.01 2.19 1.56
C ILE A 84 4.95 2.49 0.06
N SER A 85 5.54 1.63 -0.78
CA SER A 85 5.52 1.82 -2.23
C SER A 85 4.11 1.75 -2.82
N THR A 86 3.25 0.87 -2.31
CA THR A 86 1.89 0.67 -2.82
C THR A 86 0.89 1.59 -2.16
N ALA A 87 0.77 1.54 -0.83
CA ALA A 87 -0.23 2.31 -0.09
C ALA A 87 0.06 3.81 -0.03
N PHE A 88 1.32 4.23 -0.04
CA PHE A 88 1.67 5.64 -0.05
C PHE A 88 1.96 6.13 -1.47
N THR A 89 3.06 5.67 -2.08
CA THR A 89 3.56 6.23 -3.34
C THR A 89 2.62 5.93 -4.51
N GLY A 90 2.28 4.67 -4.73
CA GLY A 90 1.41 4.25 -5.82
C GLY A 90 0.01 4.87 -5.72
N LEU A 91 -0.60 4.80 -4.54
CA LEU A 91 -1.92 5.36 -4.28
C LEU A 91 -1.93 6.90 -4.43
N ALA A 92 -0.90 7.60 -3.92
CA ALA A 92 -0.80 9.06 -4.04
C ALA A 92 -0.69 9.49 -5.50
N ILE A 93 0.18 8.86 -6.27
CA ILE A 93 0.40 9.18 -7.68
C ILE A 93 -0.86 8.91 -8.48
N ALA A 94 -1.43 7.70 -8.40
CA ALA A 94 -2.63 7.33 -9.13
C ALA A 94 -3.79 8.29 -8.82
N THR A 95 -4.08 8.54 -7.53
CA THR A 95 -5.18 9.42 -7.11
C THR A 95 -4.93 10.88 -7.50
N GLY A 96 -3.67 11.34 -7.47
CA GLY A 96 -3.30 12.68 -7.91
C GLY A 96 -3.60 12.91 -9.40
N PHE A 97 -3.25 11.96 -10.27
CA PHE A 97 -3.56 12.03 -11.69
C PHE A 97 -5.04 11.83 -11.99
N GLU A 98 -5.73 10.91 -11.32
CA GLU A 98 -7.19 10.74 -11.45
C GLU A 98 -7.95 12.02 -11.10
N ARG A 99 -7.51 12.73 -10.06
CA ARG A 99 -8.06 14.03 -9.71
C ARG A 99 -7.82 15.07 -10.82
N ARG A 100 -6.59 15.14 -11.36
CA ARG A 100 -6.23 16.05 -12.46
C ARG A 100 -7.09 15.83 -13.70
N TYR A 101 -7.34 14.58 -14.06
CA TYR A 101 -8.13 14.21 -15.24
C TYR A 101 -9.65 14.21 -14.97
N GLY A 102 -10.10 14.61 -13.79
CA GLY A 102 -11.52 14.70 -13.46
C GLY A 102 -12.22 13.35 -13.21
N VAL A 103 -11.45 12.25 -13.16
CA VAL A 103 -11.99 10.89 -12.92
C VAL A 103 -12.71 10.82 -11.59
N LEU A 104 -12.16 11.43 -10.53
CA LEU A 104 -12.79 11.47 -9.20
C LEU A 104 -14.16 12.13 -9.23
N ARG A 105 -14.31 13.22 -10.00
CA ARG A 105 -15.59 13.93 -10.15
C ARG A 105 -16.58 13.07 -10.93
N PHE A 106 -16.14 12.44 -12.00
CA PHE A 106 -16.97 11.54 -12.81
C PHE A 106 -17.45 10.35 -11.97
N LEU A 107 -16.55 9.62 -11.29
CA LEU A 107 -16.91 8.46 -10.48
C LEU A 107 -17.79 8.81 -9.29
N GLY A 108 -17.61 9.99 -8.69
CA GLY A 108 -18.47 10.49 -7.62
C GLY A 108 -19.92 10.75 -8.04
N SER A 109 -20.20 10.91 -9.34
CA SER A 109 -21.55 11.07 -9.90
C SER A 109 -22.18 9.76 -10.38
N THR A 110 -21.44 8.64 -10.35
CA THR A 110 -21.92 7.31 -10.71
C THR A 110 -22.56 6.59 -9.51
N PRO A 111 -23.26 5.46 -9.71
CA PRO A 111 -23.79 4.63 -8.62
C PRO A 111 -22.71 4.11 -7.64
N LEU A 112 -21.43 4.13 -8.01
CA LEU A 112 -20.31 3.79 -7.13
C LEU A 112 -20.18 4.78 -5.96
N GLY A 113 -20.35 6.06 -6.24
CA GLY A 113 -20.20 7.14 -5.25
C GLY A 113 -18.77 7.26 -4.72
N ARG A 114 -18.58 8.23 -3.82
CA ARG A 114 -17.27 8.50 -3.21
C ARG A 114 -16.80 7.38 -2.28
N GLU A 115 -17.71 6.86 -1.47
CA GLU A 115 -17.40 5.78 -0.51
C GLU A 115 -17.05 4.48 -1.22
N GLY A 116 -17.81 4.11 -2.25
CA GLY A 116 -17.52 2.94 -3.07
C GLY A 116 -16.19 3.03 -3.79
N PHE A 117 -15.83 4.22 -4.29
CA PHE A 117 -14.53 4.47 -4.90
C PHE A 117 -13.38 4.31 -3.89
N LEU A 118 -13.48 4.90 -2.70
CA LEU A 118 -12.47 4.75 -1.64
C LEU A 118 -12.35 3.30 -1.18
N ALA A 119 -13.47 2.58 -1.04
CA ALA A 119 -13.47 1.17 -0.72
C ALA A 119 -12.76 0.34 -1.81
N ALA A 120 -13.06 0.58 -3.09
CA ALA A 120 -12.40 -0.09 -4.20
C ALA A 120 -10.88 0.17 -4.23
N LYS A 121 -10.45 1.41 -3.99
CA LYS A 121 -9.03 1.78 -3.86
C LYS A 121 -8.35 1.06 -2.71
N THR A 122 -8.97 1.03 -1.53
CA THR A 122 -8.41 0.33 -0.36
C THR A 122 -8.26 -1.16 -0.63
N ILE A 123 -9.28 -1.80 -1.20
CA ILE A 123 -9.22 -3.23 -1.53
C ILE A 123 -8.16 -3.49 -2.60
N SER A 124 -8.02 -2.62 -3.61
CA SER A 124 -7.00 -2.79 -4.66
C SER A 124 -5.58 -2.70 -4.10
N VAL A 125 -5.32 -1.79 -3.16
CA VAL A 125 -4.03 -1.70 -2.45
C VAL A 125 -3.73 -3.01 -1.73
N VAL A 126 -4.67 -3.53 -0.94
CA VAL A 126 -4.49 -4.80 -0.21
C VAL A 126 -4.24 -5.97 -1.17
N VAL A 127 -4.96 -6.04 -2.30
CA VAL A 127 -4.74 -7.10 -3.30
C VAL A 127 -3.34 -7.02 -3.90
N ILE A 128 -2.87 -5.82 -4.23
CA ILE A 128 -1.51 -5.62 -4.77
C ILE A 128 -0.46 -5.99 -3.72
N GLU A 129 -0.63 -5.58 -2.46
CA GLU A 129 0.25 -5.95 -1.34
C GLU A 129 0.31 -7.47 -1.13
N LEU A 130 -0.82 -8.16 -1.20
CA LEU A 130 -0.83 -9.63 -1.12
C LEU A 130 -0.02 -10.29 -2.23
N ILE A 131 -0.14 -9.79 -3.46
CA ILE A 131 0.68 -10.26 -4.59
C ILE A 131 2.17 -10.01 -4.31
N GLN A 132 2.53 -8.82 -3.81
CA GLN A 132 3.90 -8.48 -3.46
C GLN A 132 4.45 -9.38 -2.34
N PHE A 133 3.67 -9.61 -1.27
CA PHE A 133 4.10 -10.46 -0.16
C PHE A 133 4.34 -11.91 -0.58
N VAL A 134 3.55 -12.44 -1.52
CA VAL A 134 3.82 -13.77 -2.09
C VAL A 134 5.17 -13.79 -2.81
N TRP A 135 5.42 -12.85 -3.70
CA TRP A 135 6.69 -12.79 -4.45
C TRP A 135 7.90 -12.55 -3.56
N LEU A 136 7.79 -11.59 -2.64
CA LEU A 136 8.86 -11.25 -1.71
C LEU A 136 9.08 -12.38 -0.69
N GLY A 137 8.02 -13.00 -0.21
CA GLY A 137 8.11 -14.14 0.72
C GLY A 137 8.75 -15.36 0.09
N VAL A 138 8.40 -15.68 -1.17
CA VAL A 138 9.07 -16.76 -1.93
C VAL A 138 10.56 -16.42 -2.13
N GLY A 139 10.88 -15.19 -2.55
CA GLY A 139 12.27 -14.75 -2.71
C GLY A 139 13.05 -14.79 -1.40
N ALA A 140 12.45 -14.39 -0.28
CA ALA A 140 13.06 -14.45 1.04
C ALA A 140 13.29 -15.90 1.50
N ALA A 141 12.30 -16.79 1.30
CA ALA A 141 12.44 -18.22 1.63
C ALA A 141 13.57 -18.90 0.84
N MET A 142 13.74 -18.55 -0.45
CA MET A 142 14.86 -19.01 -1.26
C MET A 142 16.23 -18.53 -0.73
N LEU A 143 16.25 -17.42 0.01
CA LEU A 143 17.44 -16.86 0.67
C LEU A 143 17.61 -17.39 2.11
N GLY A 144 16.75 -18.30 2.57
CA GLY A 144 16.83 -18.94 3.88
C GLY A 144 16.06 -18.21 4.99
N TRP A 145 15.10 -17.33 4.64
CA TRP A 145 14.22 -16.69 5.64
C TRP A 145 13.27 -17.72 6.24
N ASP A 146 13.29 -17.83 7.57
CA ASP A 146 12.44 -18.73 8.33
C ASP A 146 11.86 -17.98 9.56
N PRO A 147 10.67 -17.39 9.44
CA PRO A 147 10.07 -16.60 10.50
C PRO A 147 9.61 -17.49 11.65
N GLN A 148 10.24 -17.35 12.81
CA GLN A 148 9.91 -18.09 14.04
C GLN A 148 8.86 -17.39 14.91
N GLY A 149 8.45 -16.16 14.54
CA GLY A 149 7.56 -15.34 15.34
C GLY A 149 6.07 -15.55 15.07
N SER A 150 5.27 -14.51 15.35
CA SER A 150 3.83 -14.55 15.27
C SER A 150 3.29 -13.88 13.99
N TRP A 151 2.70 -14.67 13.12
CA TRP A 151 2.00 -14.20 11.93
C TRP A 151 0.78 -13.32 12.29
N GLY A 152 0.11 -13.61 13.43
CA GLY A 152 -1.04 -12.82 13.87
C GLY A 152 -0.65 -11.37 14.18
N TYR A 153 0.47 -11.14 14.85
CA TYR A 153 0.96 -9.80 15.12
C TYR A 153 1.44 -9.10 13.86
N ALA A 154 2.08 -9.84 12.95
CA ALA A 154 2.49 -9.30 11.66
C ALA A 154 1.30 -8.80 10.83
N VAL A 155 0.20 -9.55 10.78
CA VAL A 155 -1.03 -9.14 10.07
C VAL A 155 -1.61 -7.84 10.67
N ILE A 156 -1.63 -7.70 11.99
CA ILE A 156 -2.09 -6.46 12.64
C ILE A 156 -1.22 -5.27 12.21
N VAL A 157 0.10 -5.42 12.24
CA VAL A 157 1.05 -4.37 11.85
C VAL A 157 0.92 -4.05 10.37
N ILE A 158 0.78 -5.04 9.49
CA ILE A 158 0.55 -4.86 8.04
C ILE A 158 -0.72 -4.04 7.80
N LEU A 159 -1.86 -4.46 8.33
CA LEU A 159 -3.13 -3.78 8.10
C LEU A 159 -3.10 -2.34 8.62
N LEU A 160 -2.50 -2.12 9.78
CA LEU A 160 -2.35 -0.78 10.35
C LEU A 160 -1.35 0.07 9.56
N GLY A 161 -0.25 -0.50 9.11
CA GLY A 161 0.72 0.14 8.21
C GLY A 161 0.08 0.55 6.90
N THR A 162 -0.64 -0.35 6.24
CA THR A 162 -1.40 -0.06 5.02
C THR A 162 -2.37 1.10 5.23
N ALA A 163 -3.17 1.08 6.30
CA ALA A 163 -4.11 2.17 6.60
C ALA A 163 -3.39 3.50 6.86
N THR A 164 -2.27 3.47 7.58
CA THR A 164 -1.44 4.65 7.86
C THR A 164 -0.92 5.26 6.57
N PHE A 165 -0.22 4.46 5.76
CA PHE A 165 0.40 4.95 4.53
C PHE A 165 -0.61 5.29 3.44
N ALA A 166 -1.74 4.58 3.35
CA ALA A 166 -2.84 4.95 2.46
C ALA A 166 -3.45 6.31 2.82
N SER A 167 -3.67 6.58 4.12
CA SER A 167 -4.20 7.87 4.57
C SER A 167 -3.24 9.03 4.27
N LEU A 168 -1.93 8.83 4.47
CA LEU A 168 -0.89 9.82 4.14
C LEU A 168 -0.76 10.02 2.63
N GLY A 169 -0.83 8.95 1.83
CA GLY A 169 -0.83 9.02 0.37
C GLY A 169 -2.02 9.77 -0.18
N LEU A 170 -3.23 9.50 0.33
CA LEU A 170 -4.44 10.25 -0.02
C LEU A 170 -4.35 11.72 0.39
N LEU A 171 -3.79 12.01 1.56
CA LEU A 171 -3.58 13.40 2.00
C LEU A 171 -2.68 14.15 1.01
N LEU A 172 -1.56 13.54 0.60
CA LEU A 172 -0.65 14.12 -0.38
C LEU A 172 -1.36 14.35 -1.73
N ALA A 173 -2.07 13.34 -2.24
CA ALA A 173 -2.84 13.42 -3.48
C ALA A 173 -3.95 14.47 -3.45
N GLY A 174 -4.57 14.67 -2.28
CA GLY A 174 -5.67 15.63 -2.09
C GLY A 174 -5.23 17.07 -1.95
N THR A 175 -3.96 17.34 -1.63
CA THR A 175 -3.45 18.68 -1.31
C THR A 175 -2.58 19.27 -2.41
N LEU A 176 -1.80 18.47 -3.12
CA LEU A 176 -0.85 18.91 -4.13
C LEU A 176 -1.39 18.73 -5.56
N ARG A 177 -0.76 19.40 -6.53
CA ARG A 177 -0.98 19.13 -7.95
C ARG A 177 -0.37 17.78 -8.33
N ALA A 178 -0.88 17.12 -9.37
CA ALA A 178 -0.47 15.75 -9.74
C ALA A 178 1.05 15.60 -9.93
N GLU A 179 1.69 16.54 -10.62
CA GLU A 179 3.15 16.52 -10.83
C GLU A 179 3.92 16.73 -9.51
N GLY A 180 3.42 17.61 -8.64
CA GLY A 180 3.99 17.83 -7.31
C GLY A 180 3.80 16.61 -6.42
N THR A 181 2.66 15.93 -6.53
CA THR A 181 2.39 14.67 -5.82
C THR A 181 3.38 13.59 -6.25
N LEU A 182 3.60 13.41 -7.56
CA LEU A 182 4.59 12.47 -8.09
C LEU A 182 5.99 12.75 -7.52
N ALA A 183 6.49 13.99 -7.67
CA ALA A 183 7.84 14.34 -7.24
C ALA A 183 8.04 14.16 -5.74
N ILE A 184 7.10 14.66 -4.93
CA ILE A 184 7.20 14.60 -3.46
C ILE A 184 6.98 13.17 -2.95
N ALA A 185 6.07 12.38 -3.54
CA ALA A 185 5.88 10.99 -3.15
C ALA A 185 7.14 10.16 -3.37
N ILE A 186 7.81 10.32 -4.52
CA ILE A 186 9.07 9.63 -4.81
C ILE A 186 10.19 10.11 -3.88
N LEU A 187 10.29 11.41 -3.63
CA LEU A 187 11.30 11.96 -2.72
C LEU A 187 11.14 11.43 -1.29
N ILE A 188 9.91 11.42 -0.77
CA ILE A 188 9.60 10.84 0.55
C ILE A 188 9.92 9.35 0.55
N TYR A 189 9.50 8.60 -0.47
CA TYR A 189 9.77 7.17 -0.59
C TYR A 189 11.27 6.86 -0.51
N LEU A 190 12.10 7.56 -1.29
CA LEU A 190 13.56 7.39 -1.27
C LEU A 190 14.17 7.85 0.05
N GLY A 191 13.66 8.91 0.65
CA GLY A 191 14.07 9.37 1.98
C GLY A 191 13.76 8.33 3.06
N LEU A 192 12.56 7.75 3.06
CA LEU A 192 12.17 6.70 3.99
C LEU A 192 12.94 5.40 3.77
N LEU A 193 13.22 5.04 2.51
CA LEU A 193 14.08 3.88 2.19
C LEU A 193 15.47 4.03 2.79
N SER A 194 16.06 5.22 2.68
CA SER A 194 17.45 5.48 3.09
C SER A 194 17.60 5.72 4.60
N LEU A 195 16.66 6.46 5.20
CA LEU A 195 16.78 6.95 6.57
C LEU A 195 15.63 6.49 7.49
N GLY A 196 14.62 5.84 6.95
CA GLY A 196 13.38 5.51 7.64
C GLY A 196 13.40 4.23 8.48
N GLY A 197 14.55 3.66 8.82
CA GLY A 197 14.62 2.43 9.62
C GLY A 197 14.24 1.15 8.85
N ILE A 198 13.99 1.24 7.52
CA ILE A 198 13.50 0.13 6.70
C ILE A 198 14.59 -0.92 6.50
N VAL A 199 15.75 -0.50 6.03
CA VAL A 199 16.89 -1.38 5.74
C VAL A 199 17.70 -1.66 7.00
N ILE A 200 18.03 -0.60 7.74
CA ILE A 200 18.78 -0.66 8.99
C ILE A 200 17.81 -0.46 10.14
N PRO A 201 17.73 -1.38 11.13
CA PRO A 201 16.87 -1.21 12.31
C PRO A 201 17.14 0.11 13.04
N SER A 202 16.11 0.70 13.64
CA SER A 202 16.21 2.03 14.27
C SER A 202 17.18 2.08 15.45
N ASP A 203 17.40 0.96 16.12
CA ASP A 203 18.33 0.82 17.25
C ASP A 203 19.81 0.89 16.85
N ARG A 204 20.14 0.79 15.56
CA ARG A 204 21.52 0.87 15.04
C ARG A 204 21.98 2.30 14.76
N PHE A 205 21.11 3.26 14.83
CA PHE A 205 21.47 4.67 14.66
C PHE A 205 22.01 5.26 15.99
N PRO A 206 22.86 6.31 15.94
CA PRO A 206 23.28 7.02 17.14
C PRO A 206 22.09 7.49 17.97
N GLN A 207 22.18 7.45 19.31
CA GLN A 207 21.06 7.63 20.24
C GLN A 207 20.15 8.84 19.93
N GLY A 208 20.72 9.99 19.55
CA GLY A 208 19.93 11.19 19.23
C GLY A 208 19.10 11.04 17.95
N ILE A 209 19.62 10.36 16.93
CA ILE A 209 18.95 10.13 15.64
C ILE A 209 17.97 8.97 15.75
N SER A 210 18.31 7.93 16.49
CA SER A 210 17.47 6.74 16.72
C SER A 210 16.09 7.11 17.26
N HIS A 211 15.99 8.02 18.23
CA HIS A 211 14.72 8.50 18.77
C HIS A 211 13.84 9.21 17.72
N VAL A 212 14.45 9.99 16.84
CA VAL A 212 13.71 10.66 15.77
C VAL A 212 13.23 9.66 14.74
N ILE A 213 14.09 8.71 14.35
CA ILE A 213 13.76 7.67 13.38
C ILE A 213 12.64 6.77 13.92
N SER A 214 12.68 6.36 15.19
CA SER A 214 11.65 5.50 15.79
C SER A 214 10.25 6.13 15.85
N LEU A 215 10.16 7.48 15.77
CA LEU A 215 8.88 8.18 15.67
C LEU A 215 8.31 8.21 14.22
N LEU A 216 9.11 7.84 13.22
CA LEU A 216 8.65 7.79 11.84
C LEU A 216 7.72 6.57 11.63
N PRO A 217 6.64 6.72 10.84
CA PRO A 217 5.73 5.61 10.56
C PRO A 217 6.40 4.46 9.81
N SER A 218 7.46 4.75 9.03
CA SER A 218 8.24 3.74 8.32
C SER A 218 9.06 2.86 9.26
N SER A 219 9.70 3.45 10.27
CA SER A 219 10.44 2.72 11.29
C SER A 219 9.50 1.88 12.14
N ALA A 220 8.41 2.48 12.63
CA ALA A 220 7.40 1.76 13.40
C ALA A 220 6.82 0.56 12.62
N LEU A 221 6.60 0.70 11.30
CA LEU A 221 6.16 -0.41 10.47
C LEU A 221 7.24 -1.51 10.35
N ALA A 222 8.48 -1.13 10.04
CA ALA A 222 9.56 -2.09 9.83
C ALA A 222 9.98 -2.79 11.13
N ASP A 223 10.12 -2.04 12.22
CA ASP A 223 10.53 -2.57 13.53
C ASP A 223 9.39 -3.37 14.17
N GLY A 224 8.14 -2.96 13.98
CA GLY A 224 6.96 -3.72 14.37
C GLY A 224 6.87 -5.08 13.65
N LEU A 225 7.16 -5.13 12.35
CA LEU A 225 7.24 -6.39 11.60
C LEU A 225 8.43 -7.25 12.04
N ARG A 226 9.59 -6.65 12.36
CA ARG A 226 10.75 -7.38 12.93
C ARG A 226 10.39 -8.01 14.28
N SER A 227 9.76 -7.24 15.16
CA SER A 227 9.29 -7.73 16.46
C SER A 227 8.30 -8.89 16.32
N ALA A 228 7.38 -8.79 15.36
CA ALA A 228 6.40 -9.83 15.09
C ALA A 228 7.03 -11.10 14.50
N PHE A 229 7.88 -10.99 13.46
CA PHE A 229 8.42 -12.15 12.74
C PHE A 229 9.64 -12.78 13.40
N ILE A 230 10.49 -11.99 14.11
CA ILE A 230 11.71 -12.51 14.71
C ILE A 230 11.47 -12.89 16.17
N HIS A 231 10.87 -12.00 16.95
CA HIS A 231 10.74 -12.17 18.39
C HIS A 231 9.40 -12.75 18.84
N GLY A 232 8.38 -12.77 17.98
CA GLY A 232 7.03 -13.22 18.33
C GLY A 232 6.36 -12.38 19.43
N VAL A 233 6.83 -11.13 19.62
CA VAL A 233 6.34 -10.20 20.64
C VAL A 233 5.41 -9.16 20.00
N PHE A 234 4.34 -8.82 20.72
CA PHE A 234 3.42 -7.77 20.26
C PHE A 234 4.10 -6.40 20.33
N PRO A 235 4.24 -5.69 19.19
CA PRO A 235 4.98 -4.41 19.11
C PRO A 235 4.10 -3.23 19.53
N ALA A 236 3.80 -3.11 20.82
CA ALA A 236 2.84 -2.13 21.32
C ALA A 236 3.20 -0.68 20.99
N VAL A 237 4.48 -0.32 21.09
CA VAL A 237 4.97 1.05 20.83
C VAL A 237 4.81 1.39 19.34
N ASP A 238 5.19 0.45 18.46
CA ASP A 238 5.10 0.64 17.02
C ASP A 238 3.64 0.73 16.56
N VAL A 239 2.76 -0.12 17.13
CA VAL A 239 1.32 -0.07 16.89
C VAL A 239 0.73 1.28 17.31
N VAL A 240 1.10 1.81 18.49
CA VAL A 240 0.64 3.13 18.94
C VAL A 240 1.15 4.24 18.00
N THR A 241 2.42 4.18 17.60
CA THR A 241 3.00 5.14 16.64
C THR A 241 2.25 5.13 15.32
N LEU A 242 1.98 3.94 14.76
CA LEU A 242 1.20 3.79 13.53
C LEU A 242 -0.24 4.31 13.69
N LEU A 243 -0.90 4.04 14.82
CA LEU A 243 -2.24 4.56 15.11
C LEU A 243 -2.28 6.08 15.14
N ILE A 244 -1.28 6.73 15.76
CA ILE A 244 -1.18 8.19 15.79
C ILE A 244 -1.03 8.75 14.38
N TRP A 245 -0.13 8.19 13.56
CA TRP A 245 0.06 8.63 12.19
C TRP A 245 -1.16 8.37 11.31
N CYS A 246 -1.84 7.24 11.49
CA CYS A 246 -3.09 6.92 10.81
C CYS A 246 -4.19 7.94 11.14
N ALA A 247 -4.36 8.26 12.42
CA ALA A 247 -5.33 9.24 12.88
C ALA A 247 -5.02 10.66 12.30
N LEU A 248 -3.76 11.06 12.30
CA LEU A 248 -3.31 12.33 11.69
C LEU A 248 -3.57 12.34 10.17
N GLY A 249 -3.27 11.23 9.48
CA GLY A 249 -3.53 11.08 8.04
C GLY A 249 -5.02 11.18 7.72
N ILE A 250 -5.87 10.43 8.44
CA ILE A 250 -7.33 10.45 8.26
C ILE A 250 -7.91 11.85 8.57
N PHE A 251 -7.46 12.47 9.65
CA PHE A 251 -7.86 13.84 9.99
C PHE A 251 -7.48 14.82 8.87
N GLY A 252 -6.25 14.72 8.37
CA GLY A 252 -5.76 15.54 7.26
C GLY A 252 -6.58 15.35 5.98
N VAL A 253 -6.88 14.08 5.61
CA VAL A 253 -7.73 13.77 4.46
C VAL A 253 -9.11 14.40 4.64
N ARG A 254 -9.76 14.21 5.78
CA ARG A 254 -11.10 14.76 6.04
C ARG A 254 -11.13 16.30 5.97
N ARG A 255 -10.05 16.95 6.34
CA ARG A 255 -9.99 18.43 6.45
C ARG A 255 -9.53 19.12 5.18
N TRP A 256 -8.61 18.51 4.42
CA TRP A 256 -7.92 19.18 3.31
C TRP A 256 -8.05 18.48 1.96
N PHE A 257 -8.62 17.27 1.89
CA PHE A 257 -8.75 16.57 0.62
C PHE A 257 -9.71 17.30 -0.31
N ARG A 258 -9.20 17.68 -1.48
CA ARG A 258 -9.98 18.35 -2.53
C ARG A 258 -10.34 17.34 -3.62
N TRP A 259 -11.63 17.22 -3.89
CA TRP A 259 -12.17 16.32 -4.93
C TRP A 259 -12.12 16.92 -6.34
N SER A 260 -11.72 18.18 -6.48
CA SER A 260 -11.70 18.95 -7.73
C SER A 260 -10.35 19.63 -7.92
#